data_783877999be46f8d8476a9ddf214ff10
#
_entry.id   783877999be46f8d8476a9ddf214ff10
#
_cell.length_a   1.000
_cell.length_b   1.000
_cell.length_c   1.000
_cell.angle_alpha   90.00
_cell.angle_beta   90.00
_cell.angle_gamma   90.00
#
_symmetry.space_group_name_H-M   'P 1'
#
loop_
_entity.id
_entity.type
_entity.pdbx_description
1 polymer ?
#
loop_
_entity_poly.entity_id
_entity_poly.type
_entity_poly.pdbx_seq_one_letter_code
_entity_poly.pdbx_strand_id
1 'polypeptide(L)'
;MGKRKVICGVQQVGIGVRNVEESWAWYKDVFGFDIKLFGDVGVAERMLPYTGGKPQPRYAILVLNLRGGGGFEVWEPRERELNHIRFTPEFGDYGIFACKVKSRDVWAAYEEMKKKGVNILTTPCANPAG
;
A
#
# COMPACT_ATOMS: atom_id res chain seq x y z
N MET A 1 -12.13 -36.90 -0.74
CA MET A 1 -12.81 -35.59 -0.77
C MET A 1 -11.73 -34.51 -0.95
N GLY A 2 -11.68 -33.87 -2.11
CA GLY A 2 -10.74 -32.76 -2.36
C GLY A 2 -11.06 -31.57 -1.47
N LYS A 3 -10.06 -31.03 -0.75
CA LYS A 3 -10.23 -29.82 0.05
C LYS A 3 -10.62 -28.67 -0.88
N ARG A 4 -11.81 -28.09 -0.70
CA ARG A 4 -12.26 -26.91 -1.43
C ARG A 4 -11.36 -25.73 -1.07
N LYS A 5 -10.65 -25.18 -2.06
CA LYS A 5 -9.90 -23.93 -1.86
C LYS A 5 -10.87 -22.77 -1.74
N VAL A 6 -10.76 -21.99 -0.67
CA VAL A 6 -11.59 -20.82 -0.43
C VAL A 6 -10.71 -19.58 -0.53
N ILE A 7 -11.09 -18.65 -1.40
CA ILE A 7 -10.47 -17.32 -1.50
C ILE A 7 -11.38 -16.35 -0.78
N CYS A 8 -10.89 -15.76 0.31
CA CYS A 8 -11.67 -14.86 1.18
C CYS A 8 -11.53 -13.37 0.82
N GLY A 9 -10.56 -13.01 0.00
CA GLY A 9 -10.32 -11.63 -0.42
C GLY A 9 -8.84 -11.30 -0.58
N VAL A 10 -8.56 -10.01 -0.81
CA VAL A 10 -7.20 -9.46 -0.86
C VAL A 10 -6.79 -9.11 0.57
N GLN A 11 -5.69 -9.70 1.03
CA GLN A 11 -5.17 -9.47 2.38
C GLN A 11 -4.22 -8.27 2.41
N GLN A 12 -3.38 -8.11 1.37
CA GLN A 12 -2.38 -7.04 1.30
C GLN A 12 -2.13 -6.61 -0.14
N VAL A 13 -1.58 -5.40 -0.28
CA VAL A 13 -1.07 -4.86 -1.54
C VAL A 13 0.39 -4.50 -1.34
N GLY A 14 1.25 -4.91 -2.27
CA GLY A 14 2.68 -4.58 -2.24
C GLY A 14 2.94 -3.21 -2.83
N ILE A 15 3.66 -2.36 -2.10
CA ILE A 15 4.02 -1.00 -2.50
C ILE A 15 5.52 -0.82 -2.40
N GLY A 16 6.17 -0.57 -3.53
CA GLY A 16 7.58 -0.23 -3.58
C GLY A 16 7.81 1.23 -3.19
N VAL A 17 8.73 1.47 -2.27
CA VAL A 17 9.08 2.79 -1.76
C VAL A 17 10.59 2.98 -1.69
N ARG A 18 11.06 4.22 -1.62
CA ARG A 18 12.49 4.52 -1.45
C ARG A 18 12.99 4.28 -0.03
N ASN A 19 12.15 4.55 0.95
CA ASN A 19 12.46 4.40 2.37
C ASN A 19 11.21 3.84 3.08
N VAL A 20 11.33 2.63 3.59
CA VAL A 20 10.24 1.94 4.26
C VAL A 20 9.83 2.65 5.56
N GLU A 21 10.79 3.11 6.36
CA GLU A 21 10.49 3.71 7.66
C GLU A 21 9.82 5.09 7.52
N GLU A 22 10.28 5.92 6.59
CA GLU A 22 9.62 7.20 6.28
C GLU A 22 8.21 6.99 5.73
N SER A 23 8.06 6.04 4.80
CA SER A 23 6.76 5.72 4.21
C SER A 23 5.81 5.18 5.27
N TRP A 24 6.28 4.30 6.16
CA TRP A 24 5.45 3.79 7.25
C TRP A 24 5.07 4.89 8.25
N ALA A 25 5.99 5.80 8.57
CA ALA A 25 5.67 6.94 9.42
C ALA A 25 4.51 7.76 8.83
N TRP A 26 4.53 7.99 7.52
CA TRP A 26 3.45 8.67 6.81
C TRP A 26 2.13 7.88 6.81
N TYR A 27 2.16 6.58 6.48
CA TYR A 27 0.96 5.72 6.50
C TYR A 27 0.36 5.59 7.90
N LYS A 28 1.20 5.56 8.93
CA LYS A 28 0.77 5.57 10.32
C LYS A 28 0.05 6.87 10.68
N ASP A 29 0.62 8.00 10.31
CA ASP A 29 0.02 9.30 10.60
C ASP A 29 -1.29 9.52 9.84
N VAL A 30 -1.30 9.25 8.53
CA VAL A 30 -2.44 9.58 7.66
C VAL A 30 -3.58 8.55 7.76
N PHE A 31 -3.25 7.26 7.77
CA PHE A 31 -4.24 6.17 7.72
C PHE A 31 -4.34 5.36 9.01
N GLY A 32 -3.53 5.68 10.02
CA GLY A 32 -3.50 4.92 11.26
C GLY A 32 -3.00 3.48 11.07
N PHE A 33 -2.10 3.23 10.12
CA PHE A 33 -1.48 1.91 9.90
C PHE A 33 -0.36 1.72 10.91
N ASP A 34 -0.72 1.65 12.18
CA ASP A 34 0.17 1.64 13.34
C ASP A 34 0.65 0.25 13.75
N ILE A 35 0.05 -0.79 13.19
CA ILE A 35 0.44 -2.17 13.46
C ILE A 35 1.40 -2.68 12.38
N LYS A 36 2.62 -3.01 12.80
CA LYS A 36 3.58 -3.77 12.00
C LYS A 36 3.41 -5.26 12.28
N LEU A 37 2.82 -5.98 11.35
CA LEU A 37 2.56 -7.41 11.51
C LEU A 37 3.85 -8.24 11.38
N PHE A 38 4.69 -7.90 10.41
CA PHE A 38 6.03 -8.44 10.27
C PHE A 38 6.98 -7.43 9.62
N GLY A 39 8.28 -7.67 9.76
CA GLY A 39 9.33 -6.97 9.03
C GLY A 39 10.43 -7.96 8.69
N ASP A 40 10.93 -7.91 7.46
CA ASP A 40 11.87 -8.86 6.92
C ASP A 40 12.93 -8.17 6.06
N VAL A 41 14.19 -8.46 6.36
CA VAL A 41 15.33 -8.14 5.49
C VAL A 41 15.77 -9.44 4.84
N GLY A 42 15.63 -9.52 3.53
CA GLY A 42 15.92 -10.76 2.80
C GLY A 42 16.14 -10.52 1.33
N VAL A 43 16.33 -11.61 0.61
CA VAL A 43 16.51 -11.60 -0.84
C VAL A 43 15.21 -11.97 -1.54
N ALA A 44 14.80 -11.15 -2.50
CA ALA A 44 13.59 -11.35 -3.29
C ALA A 44 13.82 -12.36 -4.42
N GLU A 45 13.95 -13.63 -4.11
CA GLU A 45 14.24 -14.71 -5.08
C GLU A 45 13.10 -14.95 -6.08
N ARG A 46 11.87 -14.65 -5.70
CA ARG A 46 10.67 -14.88 -6.54
C ARG A 46 10.34 -13.70 -7.47
N MET A 47 11.07 -12.62 -7.37
CA MET A 47 10.81 -11.38 -8.11
C MET A 47 11.65 -11.25 -9.39
N LEU A 48 12.31 -12.32 -9.82
CA LEU A 48 13.25 -12.33 -10.95
C LEU A 48 12.73 -11.68 -12.24
N PRO A 49 11.46 -11.88 -12.65
CA PRO A 49 10.92 -11.21 -13.84
C PRO A 49 10.92 -9.68 -13.74
N TYR A 50 10.88 -9.15 -12.51
CA TYR A 50 10.81 -7.70 -12.22
C TYR A 50 12.15 -7.10 -11.83
N THR A 51 13.17 -7.93 -11.63
CA THR A 51 14.51 -7.53 -11.15
C THR A 51 15.62 -7.79 -12.17
N GLY A 52 15.24 -7.95 -13.46
CA GLY A 52 16.20 -8.23 -14.53
C GLY A 52 16.85 -9.60 -14.42
N GLY A 53 16.15 -10.60 -13.89
CA GLY A 53 16.64 -11.97 -13.75
C GLY A 53 17.60 -12.20 -12.60
N LYS A 54 17.82 -11.23 -11.72
CA LYS A 54 18.74 -11.35 -10.58
C LYS A 54 18.01 -11.20 -9.26
N PRO A 55 18.30 -12.06 -8.25
CA PRO A 55 17.81 -11.84 -6.88
C PRO A 55 18.23 -10.46 -6.38
N GLN A 56 17.34 -9.77 -5.67
CA GLN A 56 17.59 -8.43 -5.13
C GLN A 56 17.38 -8.42 -3.62
N PRO A 57 18.35 -7.93 -2.84
CA PRO A 57 18.15 -7.65 -1.44
C PRO A 57 17.06 -6.61 -1.24
N ARG A 58 16.18 -6.86 -0.29
CA ARG A 58 15.07 -5.96 0.08
C ARG A 58 14.85 -5.88 1.57
N TYR A 59 14.25 -4.79 2.02
CA TYR A 59 13.57 -4.69 3.29
C TYR A 59 12.08 -4.51 3.04
N ALA A 60 11.25 -5.26 3.75
CA ALA A 60 9.81 -5.16 3.64
C ALA A 60 9.15 -5.24 5.00
N ILE A 61 8.06 -4.52 5.18
CA ILE A 61 7.19 -4.61 6.34
C ILE A 61 5.74 -4.76 5.88
N LEU A 62 4.94 -5.49 6.63
CA LEU A 62 3.49 -5.48 6.47
C LEU A 62 2.88 -4.62 7.56
N VAL A 63 2.21 -3.56 7.15
CA VAL A 63 1.54 -2.62 8.06
C VAL A 63 0.05 -2.58 7.79
N LEU A 64 -0.71 -2.43 8.86
CA LEU A 64 -2.17 -2.42 8.79
C LEU A 64 -2.78 -1.62 9.95
N ASN A 65 -4.09 -1.42 9.84
CA ASN A 65 -4.94 -0.88 10.90
C ASN A 65 -5.95 -1.95 11.29
N LEU A 66 -6.05 -2.28 12.57
CA LEU A 66 -6.99 -3.29 13.07
C LEU A 66 -8.47 -2.91 12.93
N ARG A 67 -8.77 -1.67 12.63
CA ARG A 67 -10.15 -1.20 12.39
C ARG A 67 -10.64 -1.48 10.97
N GLY A 68 -9.71 -1.82 10.05
CA GLY A 68 -10.00 -2.22 8.67
C GLY A 68 -9.62 -3.66 8.41
N GLY A 69 -9.71 -4.08 7.18
CA GLY A 69 -9.22 -5.39 6.73
C GLY A 69 -8.16 -5.21 5.64
N GLY A 70 -7.10 -6.00 5.71
CA GLY A 70 -5.97 -5.91 4.80
C GLY A 70 -4.95 -4.83 5.18
N GLY A 71 -3.81 -4.83 4.50
CA GLY A 71 -2.71 -3.94 4.78
C GLY A 71 -1.86 -3.63 3.56
N PHE A 72 -0.79 -2.88 3.79
CA PHE A 72 0.23 -2.62 2.79
C PHE A 72 1.52 -3.34 3.15
N GLU A 73 2.03 -4.13 2.22
CA GLU A 73 3.40 -4.60 2.26
C GLU A 73 4.28 -3.53 1.64
N VAL A 74 4.88 -2.72 2.49
CA VAL A 74 5.78 -1.63 2.07
C VAL A 74 7.18 -2.18 1.97
N TRP A 75 7.83 -2.04 0.82
CA TRP A 75 9.14 -2.61 0.59
C TRP A 75 10.07 -1.68 -0.18
N GLU A 76 11.37 -1.77 0.10
CA GLU A 76 12.44 -1.05 -0.58
C GLU A 76 13.52 -2.03 -1.08
N PRO A 77 14.09 -1.83 -2.27
CA PRO A 77 15.31 -2.51 -2.68
C PRO A 77 16.51 -1.93 -1.93
N ARG A 78 17.50 -2.78 -1.61
CA ARG A 78 18.68 -2.36 -0.85
C ARG A 78 19.89 -2.00 -1.71
N GLU A 79 19.93 -2.46 -2.96
CA GLU A 79 21.09 -2.31 -3.86
C GLU A 79 20.80 -1.46 -5.09
N ARG A 80 19.60 -0.90 -5.21
CA ARG A 80 19.24 -0.02 -6.31
C ARG A 80 18.23 1.05 -5.90
N GLU A 81 18.29 2.19 -6.55
CA GLU A 81 17.23 3.17 -6.45
C GLU A 81 15.99 2.73 -7.25
N LEU A 82 14.82 3.05 -6.72
CA LEU A 82 13.57 2.94 -7.45
C LEU A 82 13.41 4.13 -8.40
N ASN A 83 13.10 3.84 -9.64
CA ASN A 83 12.67 4.88 -10.56
C ASN A 83 11.28 5.39 -10.18
N HIS A 84 11.12 6.70 -10.14
CA HIS A 84 9.79 7.29 -10.06
C HIS A 84 9.02 7.05 -11.35
N ILE A 85 7.70 7.01 -11.19
CA ILE A 85 6.80 7.10 -12.33
C ILE A 85 7.08 8.42 -13.06
N ARG A 86 7.18 8.38 -14.39
CA ARG A 86 7.58 9.52 -15.23
C ARG A 86 6.42 10.19 -15.93
N PHE A 87 5.21 9.78 -15.62
CA PHE A 87 3.97 10.29 -16.17
C PHE A 87 2.91 10.38 -15.06
N THR A 88 1.84 11.12 -15.30
CA THR A 88 0.68 11.12 -14.41
C THR A 88 -0.14 9.86 -14.71
N PRO A 89 -0.32 8.95 -13.75
CA PRO A 89 -1.13 7.75 -13.97
C PRO A 89 -2.58 8.10 -14.25
N GLU A 90 -3.16 7.40 -15.21
CA GLU A 90 -4.57 7.51 -15.55
C GLU A 90 -5.28 6.16 -15.35
N PHE A 91 -6.59 6.22 -15.26
CA PHE A 91 -7.40 5.01 -15.16
C PHE A 91 -7.27 4.19 -16.45
N GLY A 92 -6.80 2.95 -16.33
CA GLY A 92 -6.52 2.05 -17.45
C GLY A 92 -5.04 1.79 -17.70
N ASP A 93 -4.14 2.54 -17.08
CA ASP A 93 -2.71 2.23 -17.12
C ASP A 93 -2.39 0.93 -16.39
N TYR A 94 -1.30 0.28 -16.81
CA TYR A 94 -0.83 -0.94 -16.15
C TYR A 94 -0.31 -0.64 -14.75
N GLY A 95 -0.75 -1.44 -13.79
CA GLY A 95 -0.34 -1.35 -12.40
C GLY A 95 -1.49 -1.06 -11.46
N ILE A 96 -1.15 -0.73 -10.21
CA ILE A 96 -2.14 -0.37 -9.19
C ILE A 96 -2.36 1.14 -9.25
N PHE A 97 -3.49 1.54 -9.82
CA PHE A 97 -3.86 2.94 -9.94
C PHE A 97 -4.33 3.53 -8.60
N ALA A 98 -5.13 2.80 -7.85
CA ALA A 98 -5.68 3.24 -6.57
C ALA A 98 -5.96 2.07 -5.62
N CYS A 99 -5.83 2.35 -4.32
CA CYS A 99 -6.26 1.44 -3.26
C CYS A 99 -7.41 2.07 -2.49
N LYS A 100 -8.44 1.27 -2.18
CA LYS A 100 -9.55 1.70 -1.34
C LYS A 100 -9.28 1.31 0.10
N VAL A 101 -9.43 2.26 1.00
CA VAL A 101 -9.36 2.06 2.44
C VAL A 101 -10.72 2.40 3.05
N LYS A 102 -11.20 1.55 3.96
CA LYS A 102 -12.46 1.80 4.66
C LYS A 102 -12.27 2.85 5.77
N SER A 103 -13.19 3.78 5.88
CA SER A 103 -13.31 4.71 7.01
C SER A 103 -14.64 4.52 7.71
N ARG A 104 -14.69 4.71 9.02
CA ARG A 104 -15.94 4.76 9.79
C ARG A 104 -16.71 6.06 9.56
N ASP A 105 -15.95 7.13 9.36
CA ASP A 105 -16.47 8.47 9.08
C ASP A 105 -15.55 9.10 8.03
N VAL A 106 -16.02 9.15 6.81
CA VAL A 106 -15.26 9.68 5.69
C VAL A 106 -15.09 11.21 5.78
N TRP A 107 -16.06 11.91 6.36
CA TRP A 107 -16.00 13.37 6.52
C TRP A 107 -14.97 13.77 7.57
N ALA A 108 -14.96 13.09 8.71
CA ALA A 108 -13.95 13.29 9.74
C ALA A 108 -12.54 12.94 9.19
N ALA A 109 -12.40 11.84 8.46
CA ALA A 109 -11.13 11.47 7.82
C ALA A 109 -10.66 12.52 6.80
N TYR A 110 -11.57 13.07 6.00
CA TYR A 110 -11.28 14.14 5.05
C TYR A 110 -10.72 15.39 5.77
N GLU A 111 -11.38 15.86 6.82
CA GLU A 111 -10.94 17.04 7.57
C GLU A 111 -9.58 16.81 8.26
N GLU A 112 -9.32 15.62 8.78
CA GLU A 112 -8.02 15.26 9.35
C GLU A 112 -6.91 15.23 8.29
N MET A 113 -7.14 14.62 7.14
CA MET A 113 -6.17 14.58 6.04
C MET A 113 -5.88 15.99 5.51
N LYS A 114 -6.89 16.83 5.45
CA LYS A 114 -6.76 18.23 5.04
C LYS A 114 -5.87 19.01 6.03
N LYS A 115 -6.08 18.85 7.33
CA LYS A 115 -5.25 19.48 8.38
C LYS A 115 -3.79 19.02 8.28
N LYS A 116 -3.54 17.78 7.88
CA LYS A 116 -2.22 17.20 7.69
C LYS A 116 -1.57 17.56 6.36
N GLY A 117 -2.22 18.34 5.52
CA GLY A 117 -1.70 18.77 4.23
C GLY A 117 -1.62 17.65 3.18
N VAL A 118 -2.40 16.59 3.35
CA VAL A 118 -2.48 15.53 2.33
C VAL A 118 -3.07 16.10 1.05
N ASN A 119 -2.47 15.76 -0.10
CA ASN A 119 -3.00 16.15 -1.40
C ASN A 119 -4.34 15.45 -1.67
N ILE A 120 -5.43 16.17 -1.53
CA ILE A 120 -6.79 15.66 -1.69
C ILE A 120 -7.32 16.07 -3.07
N LEU A 121 -7.69 15.09 -3.89
CA LEU A 121 -8.15 15.32 -5.25
C LEU A 121 -9.61 15.77 -5.34
N THR A 122 -10.45 15.31 -4.39
CA THR A 122 -11.88 15.62 -4.38
C THR A 122 -12.47 15.59 -2.99
N THR A 123 -13.54 16.29 -2.77
CA THR A 123 -14.32 16.21 -1.52
C THR A 123 -15.14 14.91 -1.47
N PRO A 124 -15.41 14.38 -0.27
CA PRO A 124 -16.35 13.28 -0.14
C PRO A 124 -17.72 13.66 -0.71
N CYS A 125 -18.38 12.69 -1.30
CA CYS A 125 -19.76 12.86 -1.78
C CYS A 125 -20.58 11.62 -1.40
N ALA A 126 -21.89 11.81 -1.28
CA ALA A 126 -22.79 10.69 -1.11
C ALA A 126 -22.83 9.85 -2.39
N ASN A 127 -22.87 8.53 -2.24
CA ASN A 127 -23.08 7.65 -3.39
C ASN A 127 -24.53 7.79 -3.85
N PRO A 128 -24.82 8.24 -5.07
CA PRO A 128 -26.19 8.38 -5.56
C PRO A 128 -26.92 7.03 -5.74
N ALA A 129 -26.19 5.93 -5.72
CA ALA A 129 -26.77 4.58 -5.83
C ALA A 129 -27.10 3.92 -4.47
N GLY A 130 -27.01 4.64 -3.34
CA GLY A 130 -27.32 4.16 -2.00
C GLY A 130 -26.14 3.74 -1.18
#